data_cfd2520023f0f0e93fb7a120542f4018
#
_entry.id   cfd2520023f0f0e93fb7a120542f4018
#
_cell.length_a   1.000
_cell.length_b   1.000
_cell.length_c   1.000
_cell.angle_alpha   90.00
_cell.angle_beta   90.00
_cell.angle_gamma   90.00
#
_symmetry.space_group_name_H-M   'P 1'
#
loop_
_entity.id
_entity.type
_entity.pdbx_description
1 polymer ?
#
loop_
_entity_poly.entity_id
_entity_poly.type
_entity_poly.pdbx_seq_one_letter_code
_entity_poly.pdbx_strand_id
1 'polypeptide(L)'
;MAVPEFYSGKILYPAIAILIALSALFGLAVLPRLSPSGSGMVGKPAPDVTLPVAANGDAGARMQIAELKGQPVILDFWATWCGPCAIQAPILDRIARRYQKKGLVVLGVNVDDTAQVASQYALQKGLSYPILIDAARDASVRYGVDKLPSLVVIDKQGNVAAYLTGIIDEASLDEIVAAAL
;
A
#
# COMPACT_ATOMS: atom_id res chain seq x y z
N MET A 1 57.33 37.58 -11.16
CA MET A 1 56.61 36.37 -10.66
C MET A 1 55.47 36.10 -11.63
N ALA A 2 55.59 35.06 -12.45
CA ALA A 2 54.58 34.68 -13.43
C ALA A 2 53.54 33.78 -12.77
N VAL A 3 52.28 34.16 -12.86
CA VAL A 3 51.15 33.34 -12.40
C VAL A 3 50.96 32.20 -13.43
N PRO A 4 50.87 30.94 -13.02
CA PRO A 4 50.68 29.86 -13.98
C PRO A 4 49.27 29.92 -14.58
N GLU A 5 49.16 30.06 -15.89
CA GLU A 5 47.95 29.89 -16.70
C GLU A 5 47.52 28.40 -16.72
N PHE A 6 46.91 27.91 -15.65
CA PHE A 6 46.41 26.52 -15.56
C PHE A 6 44.88 26.40 -15.65
N TYR A 7 44.18 27.30 -16.29
CA TYR A 7 42.77 27.14 -16.55
C TYR A 7 42.38 27.39 -18.00
N SER A 8 42.78 26.47 -18.88
CA SER A 8 42.24 26.44 -20.24
C SER A 8 40.78 25.94 -20.15
N GLY A 9 39.80 26.81 -20.34
CA GLY A 9 38.35 26.51 -20.33
C GLY A 9 37.92 25.39 -21.29
N LYS A 10 38.86 24.91 -22.14
CA LYS A 10 38.64 23.78 -23.07
C LYS A 10 38.46 22.42 -22.41
N ILE A 11 38.89 22.25 -21.14
CA ILE A 11 38.76 21.00 -20.41
C ILE A 11 37.58 21.06 -19.44
N LEU A 12 37.20 22.25 -18.96
CA LEU A 12 36.14 22.42 -17.96
C LEU A 12 34.74 22.09 -18.51
N TYR A 13 34.43 22.52 -19.73
CA TYR A 13 33.12 22.28 -20.37
C TYR A 13 32.84 20.81 -20.63
N PRO A 14 33.76 20.01 -21.20
CA PRO A 14 33.50 18.57 -21.38
C PRO A 14 33.38 17.82 -20.04
N ALA A 15 34.14 18.21 -19.01
CA ALA A 15 34.03 17.59 -17.67
C ALA A 15 32.67 17.86 -17.02
N ILE A 16 32.17 19.10 -17.12
CA ILE A 16 30.82 19.46 -16.63
C ILE A 16 29.74 18.72 -17.42
N ALA A 17 29.85 18.63 -18.73
CA ALA A 17 28.91 17.91 -19.59
C ALA A 17 28.87 16.42 -19.24
N ILE A 18 30.00 15.78 -18.95
CA ILE A 18 30.09 14.39 -18.51
C ILE A 18 29.43 14.21 -17.13
N LEU A 19 29.66 15.10 -16.18
CA LEU A 19 29.02 15.05 -14.85
C LEU A 19 27.51 15.20 -14.95
N ILE A 20 26.99 16.09 -15.77
CA ILE A 20 25.56 16.25 -16.01
C ILE A 20 24.98 15.00 -16.67
N ALA A 21 25.65 14.43 -17.67
CA ALA A 21 25.22 13.19 -18.31
C ALA A 21 25.20 12.00 -17.34
N LEU A 22 26.23 11.86 -16.49
CA LEU A 22 26.32 10.82 -15.47
C LEU A 22 25.25 11.00 -14.38
N SER A 23 24.98 12.24 -13.94
CA SER A 23 23.93 12.50 -12.97
C SER A 23 22.52 12.26 -13.52
N ALA A 24 22.30 12.59 -14.81
CA ALA A 24 21.04 12.27 -15.50
C ALA A 24 20.87 10.75 -15.69
N LEU A 25 21.94 10.03 -16.05
CA LEU A 25 21.92 8.57 -16.19
C LEU A 25 21.69 7.89 -14.83
N PHE A 26 22.33 8.40 -13.76
CA PHE A 26 22.13 7.92 -12.39
C PHE A 26 20.70 8.19 -11.93
N GLY A 27 20.16 9.38 -12.20
CA GLY A 27 18.75 9.69 -11.90
C GLY A 27 17.78 8.78 -12.64
N LEU A 28 18.01 8.53 -13.95
CA LEU A 28 17.15 7.65 -14.75
C LEU A 28 17.22 6.17 -14.31
N ALA A 29 18.41 5.71 -13.85
CA ALA A 29 18.64 4.31 -13.51
C ALA A 29 18.35 3.97 -12.05
N VAL A 30 18.54 4.92 -11.13
CA VAL A 30 18.51 4.68 -9.67
C VAL A 30 17.22 5.16 -9.04
N LEU A 31 16.66 6.32 -9.44
CA LEU A 31 15.42 6.85 -8.88
C LEU A 31 14.22 5.90 -8.98
N PRO A 32 13.98 5.20 -10.12
CA PRO A 32 12.89 4.22 -10.18
C PRO A 32 13.06 3.04 -9.23
N ARG A 33 14.32 2.70 -8.87
CA ARG A 33 14.61 1.56 -7.97
C ARG A 33 14.49 1.94 -6.49
N LEU A 34 14.45 3.23 -6.18
CA LEU A 34 14.25 3.74 -4.82
C LEU A 34 12.76 4.01 -4.52
N SER A 35 11.87 3.83 -5.51
CA SER A 35 10.43 3.92 -5.27
C SER A 35 10.00 2.78 -4.36
N PRO A 36 9.22 3.04 -3.29
CA PRO A 36 8.71 1.99 -2.42
C PRO A 36 7.93 0.96 -3.25
N SER A 37 8.12 -0.33 -2.96
CA SER A 37 7.31 -1.40 -3.55
C SER A 37 5.83 -1.04 -3.43
N GLY A 38 5.06 -1.29 -4.47
CA GLY A 38 3.64 -0.97 -4.52
C GLY A 38 3.28 0.48 -4.89
N SER A 39 4.15 1.48 -4.66
CA SER A 39 3.85 2.89 -5.01
C SER A 39 3.64 3.10 -6.51
N GLY A 40 4.23 2.26 -7.36
CA GLY A 40 4.02 2.26 -8.80
C GLY A 40 2.61 1.86 -9.27
N MET A 41 1.72 1.48 -8.36
CA MET A 41 0.31 1.13 -8.65
C MET A 41 -0.65 2.31 -8.55
N VAL A 42 -0.26 3.39 -7.87
CA VAL A 42 -1.12 4.58 -7.72
C VAL A 42 -1.51 5.12 -9.10
N GLY A 43 -2.81 5.36 -9.27
CA GLY A 43 -3.43 5.78 -10.52
C GLY A 43 -3.72 4.66 -11.52
N LYS A 44 -3.36 3.40 -11.21
CA LYS A 44 -3.63 2.24 -12.07
C LYS A 44 -4.83 1.44 -11.56
N PRO A 45 -5.50 0.64 -12.43
CA PRO A 45 -6.52 -0.30 -11.99
C PRO A 45 -5.99 -1.24 -10.91
N ALA A 46 -6.78 -1.42 -9.84
CA ALA A 46 -6.46 -2.35 -8.77
C ALA A 46 -6.46 -3.79 -9.32
N PRO A 47 -5.45 -4.61 -8.98
CA PRO A 47 -5.44 -6.02 -9.33
C PRO A 47 -6.68 -6.75 -8.81
N ASP A 48 -7.34 -7.51 -9.65
CA ASP A 48 -8.46 -8.34 -9.23
C ASP A 48 -7.96 -9.62 -8.58
N VAL A 49 -8.42 -9.86 -7.35
CA VAL A 49 -8.13 -11.08 -6.59
C VAL A 49 -9.41 -11.57 -5.91
N THR A 50 -9.50 -12.88 -5.69
CA THR A 50 -10.62 -13.52 -5.00
C THR A 50 -10.09 -14.29 -3.81
N LEU A 51 -10.47 -13.87 -2.60
CA LEU A 51 -9.96 -14.42 -1.34
C LEU A 51 -11.08 -15.01 -0.48
N PRO A 52 -10.82 -16.11 0.26
CA PRO A 52 -11.79 -16.67 1.20
C PRO A 52 -11.96 -15.76 2.43
N VAL A 53 -13.19 -15.65 2.90
CA VAL A 53 -13.57 -14.91 4.10
C VAL A 53 -13.34 -15.80 5.33
N ALA A 54 -12.60 -15.31 6.32
CA ALA A 54 -12.32 -15.99 7.58
C ALA A 54 -13.18 -15.47 8.74
N ALA A 55 -13.50 -14.17 8.78
CA ALA A 55 -14.27 -13.57 9.86
C ALA A 55 -15.04 -12.33 9.40
N ASN A 56 -16.03 -11.92 10.17
CA ASN A 56 -16.85 -10.71 9.99
C ASN A 56 -17.54 -10.62 8.61
N GLY A 57 -17.89 -11.76 8.03
CA GLY A 57 -18.65 -11.95 6.81
C GLY A 57 -19.15 -13.37 6.73
N ASP A 58 -19.75 -13.77 5.61
CA ASP A 58 -20.26 -15.13 5.42
C ASP A 58 -19.10 -16.14 5.43
N ALA A 59 -19.05 -16.98 6.47
CA ALA A 59 -17.98 -17.95 6.65
C ALA A 59 -17.92 -18.92 5.45
N GLY A 60 -16.73 -19.04 4.85
CA GLY A 60 -16.51 -19.87 3.66
C GLY A 60 -16.88 -19.20 2.33
N ALA A 61 -17.47 -18.01 2.34
CA ALA A 61 -17.65 -17.20 1.13
C ALA A 61 -16.29 -16.77 0.56
N ARG A 62 -16.29 -16.41 -0.71
CA ARG A 62 -15.14 -15.80 -1.38
C ARG A 62 -15.51 -14.38 -1.77
N MET A 63 -14.60 -13.45 -1.57
CA MET A 63 -14.79 -12.06 -1.92
C MET A 63 -13.85 -11.71 -3.07
N GLN A 64 -14.41 -11.23 -4.16
CA GLN A 64 -13.69 -10.75 -5.33
C GLN A 64 -13.60 -9.24 -5.28
N ILE A 65 -12.40 -8.68 -5.37
CA ILE A 65 -12.19 -7.23 -5.19
C ILE A 65 -12.85 -6.43 -6.33
N ALA A 66 -12.87 -6.93 -7.55
CA ALA A 66 -13.52 -6.25 -8.69
C ALA A 66 -15.05 -6.08 -8.50
N GLU A 67 -15.72 -6.93 -7.71
CA GLU A 67 -17.16 -6.82 -7.42
C GLU A 67 -17.50 -5.60 -6.54
N LEU A 68 -16.49 -5.02 -5.86
CA LEU A 68 -16.65 -3.83 -5.02
C LEU A 68 -16.56 -2.52 -5.82
N LYS A 69 -16.40 -2.58 -7.15
CA LYS A 69 -16.36 -1.39 -7.99
C LYS A 69 -17.61 -0.53 -7.78
N GLY A 70 -17.41 0.77 -7.64
CA GLY A 70 -18.46 1.72 -7.24
C GLY A 70 -18.40 2.11 -5.77
N GLN A 71 -17.63 1.37 -4.95
CA GLN A 71 -17.37 1.67 -3.56
C GLN A 71 -15.87 1.94 -3.35
N PRO A 72 -15.47 2.89 -2.50
CA PRO A 72 -14.09 3.01 -2.08
C PRO A 72 -13.73 1.83 -1.17
N VAL A 73 -12.53 1.27 -1.36
CA VAL A 73 -12.07 0.09 -0.62
C VAL A 73 -10.71 0.36 0.02
N ILE A 74 -10.51 -0.11 1.25
CA ILE A 74 -9.19 -0.23 1.86
C ILE A 74 -8.86 -1.72 2.01
N LEU A 75 -7.74 -2.15 1.44
CA LEU A 75 -7.13 -3.43 1.72
C LEU A 75 -6.02 -3.22 2.76
N ASP A 76 -6.16 -3.85 3.92
CA ASP A 76 -5.14 -3.86 4.99
C ASP A 76 -4.41 -5.20 4.96
N PHE A 77 -3.16 -5.21 4.49
CA PHE A 77 -2.32 -6.40 4.51
C PHE A 77 -1.61 -6.51 5.85
N TRP A 78 -1.86 -7.61 6.57
CA TRP A 78 -1.43 -7.81 7.95
C TRP A 78 -1.16 -9.28 8.31
N ALA A 79 -0.55 -9.50 9.48
CA ALA A 79 -0.40 -10.81 10.10
C ALA A 79 -0.49 -10.70 11.64
N THR A 80 -0.81 -11.79 12.34
CA THR A 80 -0.97 -11.76 13.80
C THR A 80 0.32 -11.49 14.56
N TRP A 81 1.46 -11.88 14.01
CA TRP A 81 2.80 -11.65 14.58
C TRP A 81 3.35 -10.23 14.31
N CYS A 82 2.67 -9.44 13.47
CA CYS A 82 3.12 -8.11 13.08
C CYS A 82 2.76 -7.08 14.17
N GLY A 83 3.74 -6.68 14.98
CA GLY A 83 3.55 -5.69 16.04
C GLY A 83 2.96 -4.35 15.56
N PRO A 84 3.50 -3.72 14.51
CA PRO A 84 2.93 -2.49 13.93
C PRO A 84 1.48 -2.67 13.42
N CYS A 85 1.12 -3.85 12.90
CA CYS A 85 -0.26 -4.15 12.47
C CYS A 85 -1.24 -4.10 13.66
N ALA A 86 -0.81 -4.56 14.83
CA ALA A 86 -1.63 -4.51 16.04
C ALA A 86 -1.94 -3.06 16.49
N ILE A 87 -1.08 -2.09 16.12
CA ILE A 87 -1.29 -0.66 16.37
C ILE A 87 -2.20 -0.07 15.27
N GLN A 88 -2.03 -0.49 14.02
CA GLN A 88 -2.83 0.00 12.89
C GLN A 88 -4.29 -0.46 12.95
N ALA A 89 -4.55 -1.70 13.34
CA ALA A 89 -5.87 -2.32 13.29
C ALA A 89 -6.97 -1.52 14.03
N PRO A 90 -6.80 -1.04 15.28
CA PRO A 90 -7.84 -0.23 15.94
C PRO A 90 -8.06 1.14 15.29
N ILE A 91 -7.04 1.74 14.66
CA ILE A 91 -7.18 2.98 13.90
C ILE A 91 -8.08 2.71 12.71
N LEU A 92 -7.79 1.64 11.98
CA LEU A 92 -8.54 1.25 10.80
C LEU A 92 -9.99 0.85 11.13
N ASP A 93 -10.22 0.20 12.28
CA ASP A 93 -11.57 -0.15 12.73
C ASP A 93 -12.43 1.11 12.99
N ARG A 94 -11.84 2.16 13.58
CA ARG A 94 -12.55 3.44 13.75
C ARG A 94 -12.89 4.10 12.42
N ILE A 95 -11.97 4.07 11.46
CA ILE A 95 -12.22 4.57 10.09
C ILE A 95 -13.32 3.74 9.41
N ALA A 96 -13.27 2.41 9.49
CA ALA A 96 -14.29 1.53 8.94
C ALA A 96 -15.69 1.88 9.46
N ARG A 97 -15.86 1.99 10.77
CA ARG A 97 -17.14 2.35 11.41
C ARG A 97 -17.60 3.75 11.02
N ARG A 98 -16.69 4.74 10.98
CA ARG A 98 -16.99 6.14 10.63
C ARG A 98 -17.54 6.28 9.23
N TYR A 99 -16.95 5.57 8.28
CA TYR A 99 -17.25 5.71 6.86
C TYR A 99 -18.16 4.62 6.28
N GLN A 100 -18.57 3.62 7.07
CA GLN A 100 -19.47 2.54 6.63
C GLN A 100 -20.73 3.09 5.95
N LYS A 101 -21.40 4.06 6.57
CA LYS A 101 -22.62 4.67 6.01
C LYS A 101 -22.37 5.50 4.75
N LYS A 102 -21.12 5.86 4.47
CA LYS A 102 -20.71 6.55 3.25
C LYS A 102 -20.25 5.59 2.15
N GLY A 103 -20.34 4.27 2.40
CA GLY A 103 -20.04 3.22 1.44
C GLY A 103 -18.58 2.75 1.43
N LEU A 104 -17.73 3.19 2.38
CA LEU A 104 -16.37 2.64 2.50
C LEU A 104 -16.43 1.15 2.88
N VAL A 105 -15.69 0.34 2.16
CA VAL A 105 -15.41 -1.06 2.49
C VAL A 105 -13.99 -1.18 2.99
N VAL A 106 -13.79 -1.75 4.17
CA VAL A 106 -12.47 -2.09 4.69
C VAL A 106 -12.35 -3.60 4.76
N LEU A 107 -11.24 -4.15 4.27
CA LEU A 107 -10.95 -5.58 4.23
C LEU A 107 -9.56 -5.83 4.81
N GLY A 108 -9.48 -6.65 5.86
CA GLY A 108 -8.21 -7.13 6.37
C GLY A 108 -7.75 -8.35 5.57
N VAL A 109 -6.62 -8.23 4.88
CA VAL A 109 -6.02 -9.32 4.10
C VAL A 109 -4.88 -9.92 4.92
N ASN A 110 -5.15 -11.06 5.56
CA ASN A 110 -4.12 -11.76 6.33
C ASN A 110 -3.24 -12.61 5.41
N VAL A 111 -1.91 -12.45 5.55
CA VAL A 111 -0.94 -12.97 4.56
C VAL A 111 -0.18 -14.23 4.99
N ASP A 112 -0.20 -14.59 6.28
CA ASP A 112 0.66 -15.68 6.79
C ASP A 112 -0.05 -16.63 7.75
N ASP A 113 -1.20 -16.24 8.31
CA ASP A 113 -1.89 -17.07 9.32
C ASP A 113 -2.92 -17.99 8.68
N THR A 114 -3.34 -19.01 9.42
CA THR A 114 -4.52 -19.79 9.05
C THR A 114 -5.81 -18.99 9.28
N ALA A 115 -6.88 -19.34 8.59
CA ALA A 115 -8.19 -18.72 8.78
C ALA A 115 -8.65 -18.75 10.25
N GLN A 116 -8.37 -19.84 10.97
CA GLN A 116 -8.71 -19.99 12.38
C GLN A 116 -7.95 -18.99 13.25
N VAL A 117 -6.63 -18.86 13.06
CA VAL A 117 -5.78 -17.96 13.84
C VAL A 117 -6.17 -16.50 13.56
N ALA A 118 -6.33 -16.13 12.29
CA ALA A 118 -6.73 -14.78 11.90
C ALA A 118 -8.12 -14.40 12.43
N SER A 119 -9.11 -15.32 12.40
CA SER A 119 -10.45 -15.07 12.92
C SER A 119 -10.48 -14.92 14.44
N GLN A 120 -9.72 -15.76 15.16
CA GLN A 120 -9.59 -15.62 16.62
C GLN A 120 -8.96 -14.28 17.01
N TYR A 121 -7.92 -13.85 16.30
CA TYR A 121 -7.30 -12.55 16.51
C TYR A 121 -8.29 -11.41 16.27
N ALA A 122 -9.02 -11.44 15.16
CA ALA A 122 -10.01 -10.41 14.83
C ALA A 122 -11.09 -10.31 15.93
N LEU A 123 -11.58 -11.44 16.43
CA LEU A 123 -12.53 -11.50 17.54
C LEU A 123 -11.94 -10.90 18.83
N GLN A 124 -10.74 -11.31 19.22
CA GLN A 124 -10.06 -10.81 20.41
C GLN A 124 -9.81 -9.30 20.37
N LYS A 125 -9.51 -8.75 19.18
CA LYS A 125 -9.26 -7.33 18.97
C LYS A 125 -10.53 -6.52 18.72
N GLY A 126 -11.70 -7.16 18.57
CA GLY A 126 -12.99 -6.51 18.32
C GLY A 126 -13.05 -5.81 16.95
N LEU A 127 -12.33 -6.34 15.95
CA LEU A 127 -12.36 -5.79 14.60
C LEU A 127 -13.73 -6.01 13.97
N SER A 128 -14.27 -4.99 13.29
CA SER A 128 -15.62 -5.03 12.71
C SER A 128 -15.64 -5.30 11.22
N TYR A 129 -14.53 -5.19 10.54
CA TYR A 129 -14.41 -5.36 9.08
C TYR A 129 -14.06 -6.81 8.72
N PRO A 130 -14.46 -7.28 7.51
CA PRO A 130 -14.18 -8.64 7.04
C PRO A 130 -12.68 -8.96 7.00
N ILE A 131 -12.35 -10.18 7.41
CA ILE A 131 -10.99 -10.73 7.34
C ILE A 131 -10.92 -11.75 6.22
N LEU A 132 -10.02 -11.53 5.29
CA LEU A 132 -9.73 -12.40 4.16
C LEU A 132 -8.38 -13.08 4.34
N ILE A 133 -8.20 -14.25 3.74
CA ILE A 133 -6.96 -15.04 3.84
C ILE A 133 -6.27 -15.10 2.48
N ASP A 134 -5.01 -14.67 2.46
CA ASP A 134 -4.12 -14.73 1.30
C ASP A 134 -3.04 -15.82 1.47
N ALA A 135 -3.47 -17.05 1.78
CA ALA A 135 -2.57 -18.16 2.08
C ALA A 135 -1.58 -18.48 0.94
N ALA A 136 -1.99 -18.26 -0.31
CA ALA A 136 -1.13 -18.44 -1.48
C ALA A 136 -0.27 -17.21 -1.80
N ARG A 137 -0.42 -16.10 -1.05
CA ARG A 137 0.22 -14.80 -1.30
C ARG A 137 -0.06 -14.20 -2.68
N ASP A 138 -1.14 -14.63 -3.34
CA ASP A 138 -1.51 -14.13 -4.67
C ASP A 138 -1.87 -12.64 -4.63
N ALA A 139 -2.68 -12.22 -3.65
CA ALA A 139 -2.99 -10.81 -3.46
C ALA A 139 -1.74 -10.01 -3.09
N SER A 140 -0.96 -10.49 -2.12
CA SER A 140 0.29 -9.83 -1.68
C SER A 140 1.24 -9.59 -2.86
N VAL A 141 1.44 -10.60 -3.71
CA VAL A 141 2.32 -10.50 -4.89
C VAL A 141 1.75 -9.53 -5.91
N ARG A 142 0.44 -9.62 -6.25
CA ARG A 142 -0.19 -8.75 -7.24
C ARG A 142 -0.22 -7.30 -6.81
N TYR A 143 -0.40 -7.03 -5.52
CA TYR A 143 -0.36 -5.69 -4.93
C TYR A 143 1.05 -5.22 -4.55
N GLY A 144 2.10 -6.03 -4.80
CA GLY A 144 3.49 -5.68 -4.53
C GLY A 144 3.79 -5.45 -3.04
N VAL A 145 3.12 -6.21 -2.16
CA VAL A 145 3.27 -6.11 -0.69
C VAL A 145 4.55 -6.80 -0.26
N ASP A 146 5.52 -6.02 0.20
CA ASP A 146 6.82 -6.48 0.71
C ASP A 146 7.02 -6.16 2.20
N LYS A 147 6.13 -5.37 2.81
CA LYS A 147 6.18 -4.94 4.21
C LYS A 147 4.81 -4.98 4.84
N LEU A 148 4.75 -5.12 6.17
CA LEU A 148 3.51 -5.07 6.94
C LEU A 148 3.59 -3.99 8.04
N PRO A 149 2.48 -3.29 8.32
CA PRO A 149 1.25 -3.26 7.54
C PRO A 149 1.44 -2.52 6.21
N SER A 150 0.65 -2.90 5.20
CA SER A 150 0.50 -2.13 3.97
C SER A 150 -0.98 -1.89 3.72
N LEU A 151 -1.34 -0.64 3.44
CA LEU A 151 -2.71 -0.25 3.13
C LEU A 151 -2.79 0.16 1.66
N VAL A 152 -3.76 -0.41 0.94
CA VAL A 152 -4.08 -0.03 -0.42
C VAL A 152 -5.48 0.58 -0.43
N VAL A 153 -5.58 1.85 -0.81
CA VAL A 153 -6.86 2.54 -0.96
C VAL A 153 -7.25 2.51 -2.43
N ILE A 154 -8.44 2.02 -2.72
CA ILE A 154 -9.01 1.90 -4.05
C ILE A 154 -10.20 2.86 -4.14
N ASP A 155 -10.27 3.67 -5.19
CA ASP A 155 -11.37 4.60 -5.43
C ASP A 155 -12.61 3.90 -6.03
N LYS A 156 -13.71 4.64 -6.16
CA LYS A 156 -14.96 4.14 -6.76
C LYS A 156 -14.81 3.69 -8.22
N GLN A 157 -13.81 4.18 -8.93
CA GLN A 157 -13.51 3.79 -10.30
C GLN A 157 -12.77 2.44 -10.37
N GLY A 158 -12.28 1.95 -9.23
CA GLY A 158 -11.49 0.73 -9.11
C GLY A 158 -10.01 0.94 -9.35
N ASN A 159 -9.50 2.17 -9.23
CA ASN A 159 -8.08 2.46 -9.33
C ASN A 159 -7.46 2.60 -7.94
N VAL A 160 -6.17 2.30 -7.83
CA VAL A 160 -5.41 2.52 -6.59
C VAL A 160 -5.23 4.02 -6.38
N ALA A 161 -5.93 4.59 -5.40
CA ALA A 161 -5.85 6.01 -5.03
C ALA A 161 -4.62 6.29 -4.15
N ALA A 162 -4.29 5.35 -3.24
CA ALA A 162 -3.11 5.46 -2.37
C ALA A 162 -2.52 4.09 -2.03
N TYR A 163 -1.21 4.06 -1.82
CA TYR A 163 -0.47 2.90 -1.32
C TYR A 163 0.42 3.36 -0.15
N LEU A 164 0.18 2.81 1.03
CA LEU A 164 0.77 3.26 2.27
C LEU A 164 1.45 2.08 2.99
N THR A 165 2.58 2.32 3.63
CA THR A 165 3.30 1.29 4.39
C THR A 165 3.63 1.77 5.79
N GLY A 166 3.57 0.87 6.76
CA GLY A 166 3.77 1.20 8.17
C GLY A 166 2.50 1.73 8.84
N ILE A 167 2.66 2.30 10.03
CA ILE A 167 1.55 2.84 10.80
C ILE A 167 1.17 4.21 10.24
N ILE A 168 -0.10 4.36 9.89
CA ILE A 168 -0.69 5.61 9.41
C ILE A 168 -1.65 6.11 10.50
N ASP A 169 -1.48 7.36 10.91
CA ASP A 169 -2.35 7.96 11.91
C ASP A 169 -3.79 8.18 11.39
N GLU A 170 -4.72 8.33 12.32
CA GLU A 170 -6.13 8.41 11.99
C GLU A 170 -6.49 9.65 11.15
N ALA A 171 -5.83 10.79 11.38
CA ALA A 171 -6.11 12.02 10.66
C ALA A 171 -5.68 11.90 9.19
N SER A 172 -4.48 11.36 8.95
CA SER A 172 -3.96 11.10 7.60
C SER A 172 -4.84 10.10 6.84
N LEU A 173 -5.32 9.04 7.51
CA LEU A 173 -6.27 8.09 6.90
C LEU A 173 -7.61 8.73 6.58
N ASP A 174 -8.11 9.60 7.46
CA ASP A 174 -9.38 10.32 7.28
C ASP A 174 -9.34 11.20 6.02
N GLU A 175 -8.24 11.93 5.81
CA GLU A 175 -8.03 12.76 4.61
C GLU A 175 -7.99 11.91 3.32
N ILE A 176 -7.23 10.81 3.34
CA ILE A 176 -7.08 9.91 2.18
C ILE A 176 -8.43 9.27 1.82
N VAL A 177 -9.16 8.80 2.84
CA VAL A 177 -10.49 8.18 2.63
C VAL A 177 -11.48 9.21 2.11
N ALA A 178 -11.48 10.43 2.68
CA ALA A 178 -12.36 11.49 2.22
C ALA A 178 -12.14 11.86 0.74
N ALA A 179 -10.89 11.79 0.26
CA ALA A 179 -10.54 12.02 -1.13
C ALA A 179 -10.95 10.87 -2.07
N ALA A 180 -11.10 9.63 -1.56
CA ALA A 180 -11.50 8.45 -2.33
C ALA A 180 -13.04 8.24 -2.39
N LEU A 181 -13.81 8.96 -1.54
CA LEU A 181 -15.28 8.90 -1.47
C LEU A 181 -15.95 9.68 -2.60
#